data_480e0215a0442e03a812f80fc6058f3d
#
_entry.id   480e0215a0442e03a812f80fc6058f3d
#
_cell.length_a   1.000
_cell.length_b   1.000
_cell.length_c   1.000
_cell.angle_alpha   90.00
_cell.angle_beta   90.00
_cell.angle_gamma   90.00
#
_symmetry.space_group_name_H-M   'P 1'
#
loop_
_entity.id
_entity.type
_entity.pdbx_description
1 polymer ?
#
loop_
_entity_poly.entity_id
_entity_poly.type
_entity_poly.pdbx_seq_one_letter_code
_entity_poly.pdbx_strand_id
1 'polypeptide(L)'
;MPRYADIVLPLAQPAYTFALPEGVTVAGGEAVAVQFGRRRIYTGIVWRVHDRRPDFRTVKSVSRVLYGGMRLLSPEQMALWEWIASYYMCSLGEVMRVALPALMKPSGDTEEEFSDDEFRPRTECYVSLAAELRDEGRFHEICEKIERRAPKQ
;
A
#
# COMPACT_ATOMS: atom_id res chain seq x y z
N MET A 1 -28.37 -7.45 7.64
CA MET A 1 -28.46 -7.87 6.23
C MET A 1 -27.06 -7.97 5.68
N PRO A 2 -26.74 -8.99 4.87
CA PRO A 2 -25.41 -9.10 4.30
C PRO A 2 -25.14 -7.89 3.40
N ARG A 3 -23.99 -7.25 3.59
CA ARG A 3 -23.53 -6.12 2.79
C ARG A 3 -22.37 -6.57 1.91
N TYR A 4 -22.24 -5.95 0.78
CA TYR A 4 -21.21 -6.25 -0.20
C TYR A 4 -20.43 -4.98 -0.55
N ALA A 5 -19.19 -5.16 -0.98
CA ALA A 5 -18.36 -4.09 -1.46
C ALA A 5 -17.74 -4.46 -2.82
N ASP A 6 -17.81 -3.54 -3.76
CA ASP A 6 -17.01 -3.61 -4.97
C ASP A 6 -15.62 -3.08 -4.64
N ILE A 7 -14.62 -3.89 -4.87
CA ILE A 7 -13.22 -3.65 -4.48
C ILE A 7 -12.34 -3.70 -5.72
N VAL A 8 -11.58 -2.64 -5.92
CA VAL A 8 -10.56 -2.56 -6.98
C VAL A 8 -9.27 -3.20 -6.47
N LEU A 9 -8.75 -4.15 -7.23
CA LEU A 9 -7.47 -4.82 -6.98
C LEU A 9 -6.42 -4.35 -8.00
N PRO A 10 -5.12 -4.42 -7.71
CA PRO A 10 -4.07 -4.03 -8.67
C PRO A 10 -3.88 -5.08 -9.79
N LEU A 11 -4.97 -5.48 -10.40
CA LEU A 11 -5.07 -6.46 -11.47
C LEU A 11 -5.70 -5.82 -12.70
N ALA A 12 -5.39 -6.32 -13.90
CA ALA A 12 -5.97 -5.82 -15.16
C ALA A 12 -7.44 -6.27 -15.32
N GLN A 13 -8.28 -5.91 -14.37
CA GLN A 13 -9.69 -6.30 -14.28
C GLN A 13 -10.53 -5.16 -13.66
N PRO A 14 -11.85 -5.15 -13.87
CA PRO A 14 -12.75 -4.26 -13.14
C PRO A 14 -12.78 -4.60 -11.64
N ALA A 15 -13.54 -3.82 -10.87
CA ALA A 15 -13.77 -4.11 -9.47
C ALA A 15 -14.45 -5.48 -9.26
N TYR A 16 -14.10 -6.14 -8.16
CA TYR A 16 -14.67 -7.40 -7.74
C TYR A 16 -15.57 -7.22 -6.53
N THR A 17 -16.68 -7.95 -6.48
CA THR A 17 -17.60 -7.91 -5.34
C THR A 17 -17.19 -8.91 -4.26
N PHE A 18 -17.03 -8.41 -3.03
CA PHE A 18 -16.75 -9.20 -1.84
C PHE A 18 -17.86 -9.00 -0.80
N ALA A 19 -18.08 -10.01 0.05
CA ALA A 19 -18.97 -9.88 1.19
C ALA A 19 -18.27 -9.13 2.33
N LEU A 20 -19.00 -8.30 3.05
CA LEU A 20 -18.50 -7.67 4.27
C LEU A 20 -18.88 -8.58 5.46
N PRO A 21 -17.91 -8.98 6.30
CA PRO A 21 -18.19 -9.71 7.53
C PRO A 21 -19.12 -8.91 8.45
N GLU A 22 -19.81 -9.63 9.32
CA GLU A 22 -20.71 -9.01 10.30
C GLU A 22 -19.92 -8.07 11.23
N GLY A 23 -20.43 -6.87 11.45
CA GLY A 23 -19.75 -5.83 12.24
C GLY A 23 -18.68 -5.03 11.51
N VAL A 24 -18.28 -5.42 10.29
CA VAL A 24 -17.33 -4.64 9.50
C VAL A 24 -18.05 -3.56 8.71
N THR A 25 -17.64 -2.32 8.92
CA THR A 25 -18.13 -1.15 8.17
C THR A 25 -16.95 -0.53 7.42
N VAL A 26 -17.16 -0.30 6.14
CA VAL A 26 -16.17 0.34 5.26
C VAL A 26 -16.85 1.39 4.40
N ALA A 27 -16.05 2.34 3.91
CA ALA A 27 -16.50 3.39 3.00
C ALA A 27 -15.63 3.42 1.72
N GLY A 28 -16.13 4.07 0.69
CA GLY A 28 -15.37 4.28 -0.54
C GLY A 28 -14.04 4.97 -0.29
N GLY A 29 -12.97 4.48 -0.91
CA GLY A 29 -11.61 4.98 -0.76
C GLY A 29 -10.81 4.36 0.39
N GLU A 30 -11.41 3.52 1.24
CA GLU A 30 -10.70 2.77 2.27
C GLU A 30 -10.00 1.54 1.67
N ALA A 31 -8.89 1.15 2.32
CA ALA A 31 -8.15 -0.04 1.93
C ALA A 31 -8.54 -1.26 2.76
N VAL A 32 -8.62 -2.40 2.08
CA VAL A 32 -8.96 -3.68 2.69
C VAL A 32 -8.05 -4.79 2.17
N ALA A 33 -7.80 -5.80 3.00
CA ALA A 33 -7.16 -7.02 2.58
C ALA A 33 -8.22 -8.02 2.10
N VAL A 34 -8.00 -8.60 0.93
CA VAL A 34 -8.88 -9.62 0.36
C VAL A 34 -8.08 -10.78 -0.21
N GLN A 35 -8.56 -11.99 0.01
CA GLN A 35 -7.98 -13.16 -0.63
C GLN A 35 -8.53 -13.30 -2.06
N PHE A 36 -7.64 -13.25 -3.05
CA PHE A 36 -7.99 -13.48 -4.45
C PHE A 36 -7.26 -14.71 -5.01
N GLY A 37 -7.97 -15.52 -5.80
CA GLY A 37 -7.44 -16.82 -6.23
C GLY A 37 -7.39 -17.85 -5.10
N ARG A 38 -6.39 -18.72 -5.09
CA ARG A 38 -6.31 -19.83 -4.11
C ARG A 38 -5.70 -19.41 -2.76
N ARG A 39 -4.67 -18.58 -2.76
CA ARG A 39 -3.91 -18.23 -1.54
C ARG A 39 -3.59 -16.74 -1.43
N ARG A 40 -3.43 -16.05 -2.53
CA ARG A 40 -2.85 -14.73 -2.55
C ARG A 40 -3.76 -13.67 -1.94
N ILE A 41 -3.23 -12.90 -1.03
CA ILE A 41 -3.88 -11.77 -0.39
C ILE A 41 -3.41 -10.50 -1.11
N TYR A 42 -4.36 -9.62 -1.40
CA TYR A 42 -4.11 -8.33 -2.03
C TYR A 42 -4.69 -7.21 -1.18
N THR A 43 -4.02 -6.08 -1.22
CA THR A 43 -4.65 -4.82 -0.86
C THR A 43 -5.62 -4.43 -1.96
N GLY A 44 -6.85 -4.15 -1.60
CA GLY A 44 -7.88 -3.60 -2.46
C GLY A 44 -8.39 -2.28 -1.94
N ILE A 45 -8.90 -1.45 -2.84
CA ILE A 45 -9.59 -0.20 -2.49
C ILE A 45 -11.09 -0.41 -2.64
N VAL A 46 -11.82 -0.12 -1.58
CA VAL A 46 -13.30 -0.13 -1.60
C VAL A 46 -13.77 0.96 -2.56
N TRP A 47 -14.49 0.54 -3.59
CA TRP A 47 -15.02 1.46 -4.59
C TRP A 47 -16.46 1.86 -4.30
N ARG A 48 -17.27 0.85 -3.95
CA ARG A 48 -18.68 1.04 -3.64
C ARG A 48 -19.14 0.01 -2.60
N VAL A 49 -20.04 0.42 -1.71
CA VAL A 49 -20.72 -0.50 -0.76
C VAL A 49 -22.19 -0.59 -1.18
N HIS A 50 -22.74 -1.80 -1.18
CA HIS A 50 -24.13 -2.05 -1.58
C HIS A 50 -24.69 -3.32 -0.92
N ASP A 51 -26.02 -3.49 -0.99
CA ASP A 51 -26.73 -4.65 -0.43
C ASP A 51 -27.13 -5.69 -1.48
N ARG A 52 -26.78 -5.44 -2.76
CA ARG A 52 -27.09 -6.33 -3.87
C ARG A 52 -26.17 -7.54 -3.84
N ARG A 53 -26.76 -8.73 -3.61
CA ARG A 53 -26.01 -9.98 -3.71
C ARG A 53 -25.61 -10.25 -5.17
N PRO A 54 -24.33 -10.56 -5.44
CA PRO A 54 -23.94 -10.97 -6.79
C PRO A 54 -24.46 -12.39 -7.11
N ASP A 55 -24.67 -12.65 -8.40
CA ASP A 55 -25.20 -13.93 -8.91
C ASP A 55 -24.16 -15.06 -8.88
N PHE A 56 -23.11 -14.95 -8.08
CA PHE A 56 -22.09 -16.00 -7.92
C PHE A 56 -22.44 -16.97 -6.81
N ARG A 57 -22.16 -18.26 -7.05
CA ARG A 57 -22.41 -19.34 -6.08
C ARG A 57 -21.63 -19.14 -4.77
N THR A 58 -20.45 -18.58 -4.84
CA THR A 58 -19.59 -18.31 -3.68
C THR A 58 -19.00 -16.91 -3.79
N VAL A 59 -19.23 -16.09 -2.79
CA VAL A 59 -18.65 -14.76 -2.65
C VAL A 59 -17.65 -14.81 -1.51
N LYS A 60 -16.40 -14.42 -1.77
CA LYS A 60 -15.38 -14.32 -0.73
C LYS A 60 -15.64 -13.09 0.13
N SER A 61 -15.22 -13.17 1.39
CA SER A 61 -15.32 -12.05 2.32
C SER A 61 -14.05 -11.22 2.34
N VAL A 62 -14.18 -9.95 2.71
CA VAL A 62 -13.06 -9.11 3.12
C VAL A 62 -12.38 -9.75 4.32
N SER A 63 -11.06 -9.89 4.30
CA SER A 63 -10.29 -10.49 5.41
C SER A 63 -10.14 -9.50 6.56
N ARG A 64 -9.72 -8.27 6.27
CA ARG A 64 -9.59 -7.20 7.27
C ARG A 64 -9.57 -5.82 6.63
N VAL A 65 -9.89 -4.79 7.43
CA VAL A 65 -9.72 -3.38 7.08
C VAL A 65 -8.29 -2.98 7.39
N LEU A 66 -7.64 -2.28 6.46
CA LEU A 66 -6.26 -1.84 6.58
C LEU A 66 -6.17 -0.40 7.08
N TYR A 67 -5.00 -0.02 7.59
CA TYR A 67 -4.69 1.35 8.01
C TYR A 67 -5.73 1.94 8.99
N GLY A 68 -6.31 1.09 9.85
CA GLY A 68 -7.31 1.52 10.82
C GLY A 68 -8.58 2.12 10.21
N GLY A 69 -8.94 1.78 8.95
CA GLY A 69 -10.08 2.36 8.25
C GLY A 69 -9.83 3.78 7.72
N MET A 70 -8.57 4.18 7.61
CA MET A 70 -8.23 5.47 7.00
C MET A 70 -8.52 5.43 5.51
N ARG A 71 -9.19 6.46 5.02
CA ARG A 71 -9.45 6.62 3.59
C ARG A 71 -8.15 6.97 2.87
N LEU A 72 -7.69 6.08 1.99
CA LEU A 72 -6.50 6.29 1.17
C LEU A 72 -6.78 7.14 -0.07
N LEU A 73 -7.99 7.07 -0.61
CA LEU A 73 -8.42 7.87 -1.76
C LEU A 73 -9.60 8.75 -1.39
N SER A 74 -9.50 10.03 -1.70
CA SER A 74 -10.64 10.94 -1.62
C SER A 74 -11.65 10.65 -2.75
N PRO A 75 -12.90 11.13 -2.65
CA PRO A 75 -13.88 11.00 -3.74
C PRO A 75 -13.39 11.60 -5.05
N GLU A 76 -12.67 12.72 -4.98
CA GLU A 76 -12.11 13.42 -6.16
C GLU A 76 -11.01 12.59 -6.83
N GLN A 77 -10.18 11.93 -6.04
CA GLN A 77 -9.15 11.00 -6.58
C GLN A 77 -9.80 9.76 -7.20
N MET A 78 -10.87 9.24 -6.61
CA MET A 78 -11.63 8.14 -7.20
C MET A 78 -12.25 8.56 -8.55
N ALA A 79 -12.86 9.74 -8.62
CA ALA A 79 -13.39 10.29 -9.86
C ALA A 79 -12.29 10.50 -10.93
N LEU A 80 -11.10 10.94 -10.51
CA LEU A 80 -9.93 11.05 -11.40
C LEU A 80 -9.53 9.68 -11.95
N TRP A 81 -9.53 8.63 -11.13
CA TRP A 81 -9.20 7.28 -11.59
C TRP A 81 -10.22 6.74 -12.59
N GLU A 82 -11.52 7.02 -12.38
CA GLU A 82 -12.57 6.68 -13.34
C GLU A 82 -12.37 7.41 -14.67
N TRP A 83 -12.02 8.69 -14.61
CA TRP A 83 -11.72 9.45 -15.81
C TRP A 83 -10.50 8.89 -16.56
N ILE A 84 -9.40 8.59 -15.84
CA ILE A 84 -8.20 7.97 -16.43
C ILE A 84 -8.55 6.63 -17.08
N ALA A 85 -9.28 5.76 -16.37
CA ALA A 85 -9.68 4.45 -16.88
C ALA A 85 -10.51 4.58 -18.17
N SER A 86 -11.46 5.52 -18.19
CA SER A 86 -12.29 5.79 -19.35
C SER A 86 -11.49 6.39 -20.53
N TYR A 87 -10.64 7.37 -20.25
CA TYR A 87 -9.85 8.06 -21.28
C TYR A 87 -8.84 7.15 -21.97
N TYR A 88 -8.12 6.34 -21.18
CA TYR A 88 -7.11 5.40 -21.69
C TYR A 88 -7.67 4.01 -22.01
N MET A 89 -8.98 3.80 -21.87
CA MET A 89 -9.64 2.49 -22.10
C MET A 89 -8.98 1.35 -21.35
N CYS A 90 -8.60 1.59 -20.09
CA CYS A 90 -8.00 0.61 -19.20
C CYS A 90 -8.89 0.34 -17.97
N SER A 91 -8.59 -0.71 -17.22
CA SER A 91 -9.36 -1.04 -16.03
C SER A 91 -8.91 -0.18 -14.82
N LEU A 92 -9.80 0.00 -13.83
CA LEU A 92 -9.46 0.65 -12.57
C LEU A 92 -8.30 -0.04 -11.84
N GLY A 93 -8.18 -1.37 -11.97
CA GLY A 93 -7.07 -2.12 -11.39
C GLY A 93 -5.72 -1.78 -12.02
N GLU A 94 -5.68 -1.50 -13.32
CA GLU A 94 -4.47 -1.00 -14.00
C GLU A 94 -4.11 0.40 -13.54
N VAL A 95 -5.09 1.28 -13.38
CA VAL A 95 -4.89 2.62 -12.80
C VAL A 95 -4.33 2.49 -11.38
N MET A 96 -4.93 1.66 -10.53
CA MET A 96 -4.46 1.39 -9.16
C MET A 96 -3.01 0.91 -9.14
N ARG A 97 -2.65 0.02 -10.06
CA ARG A 97 -1.30 -0.54 -10.13
C ARG A 97 -0.23 0.52 -10.31
N VAL A 98 -0.53 1.57 -11.08
CA VAL A 98 0.40 2.67 -11.38
C VAL A 98 0.27 3.81 -10.37
N ALA A 99 -0.95 4.21 -10.04
CA ALA A 99 -1.21 5.39 -9.21
C ALA A 99 -0.91 5.17 -7.72
N LEU A 100 -1.13 3.94 -7.20
CA LEU A 100 -0.87 3.67 -5.78
C LEU A 100 0.56 3.18 -5.58
N PRO A 101 1.36 3.79 -4.69
CA PRO A 101 2.71 3.33 -4.35
C PRO A 101 2.74 1.86 -3.90
N ALA A 102 3.82 1.15 -4.19
CA ALA A 102 3.95 -0.27 -3.85
C ALA A 102 3.80 -0.53 -2.34
N LEU A 103 4.33 0.34 -1.51
CA LEU A 103 4.24 0.24 -0.04
C LEU A 103 2.81 0.40 0.49
N MET A 104 1.92 1.05 -0.25
CA MET A 104 0.51 1.23 0.12
C MET A 104 -0.39 0.10 -0.42
N LYS A 105 0.16 -0.86 -1.12
CA LYS A 105 -0.54 -2.03 -1.67
C LYS A 105 0.25 -3.32 -1.44
N PRO A 106 0.57 -3.68 -0.18
CA PRO A 106 1.21 -4.94 0.11
C PRO A 106 0.40 -6.11 -0.47
N SER A 107 1.08 -7.16 -0.84
CA SER A 107 0.48 -8.42 -1.26
C SER A 107 1.37 -9.56 -0.83
N GLY A 108 0.79 -10.69 -0.45
CA GLY A 108 1.54 -11.86 0.00
C GLY A 108 0.74 -13.15 -0.19
N ASP A 109 1.40 -14.28 -0.08
CA ASP A 109 0.76 -15.59 -0.18
C ASP A 109 0.31 -16.10 1.21
N THR A 110 0.77 -15.46 2.29
CA THR A 110 0.37 -15.71 3.68
C THR A 110 0.03 -14.40 4.38
N GLU A 111 -0.71 -14.49 5.50
CA GLU A 111 -1.01 -13.32 6.34
C GLU A 111 0.25 -12.75 7.00
N GLU A 112 1.27 -13.57 7.22
CA GLU A 112 2.57 -13.16 7.78
C GLU A 112 3.39 -12.34 6.77
N GLU A 113 3.31 -12.68 5.47
CA GLU A 113 3.93 -11.90 4.40
C GLU A 113 3.14 -10.63 4.08
N PHE A 114 1.85 -10.62 4.43
CA PHE A 114 0.96 -9.50 4.24
C PHE A 114 0.93 -8.65 5.52
N SER A 115 1.85 -7.69 5.65
CA SER A 115 1.87 -6.74 6.76
C SER A 115 1.54 -5.33 6.28
N ASP A 116 0.57 -4.69 6.94
CA ASP A 116 0.24 -3.28 6.79
C ASP A 116 0.99 -2.41 7.83
N ASP A 117 1.62 -3.04 8.83
CA ASP A 117 2.43 -2.37 9.84
C ASP A 117 3.84 -1.99 9.34
N GLU A 118 4.23 -2.50 8.18
CA GLU A 118 5.54 -2.27 7.59
C GLU A 118 5.64 -1.00 6.72
N PHE A 119 4.76 -0.03 6.86
CA PHE A 119 5.05 1.29 6.31
C PHE A 119 6.21 1.92 7.08
N ARG A 120 7.41 1.43 6.83
CA ARG A 120 8.64 2.09 7.25
C ARG A 120 9.03 3.07 6.15
N PRO A 121 9.03 4.37 6.45
CA PRO A 121 9.56 5.35 5.50
C PRO A 121 10.99 4.94 5.15
N ARG A 122 11.32 5.01 3.88
CA ARG A 122 12.69 4.71 3.42
C ARG A 122 13.61 5.72 4.08
N THR A 123 14.44 5.26 5.02
CA THR A 123 15.42 6.10 5.69
C THR A 123 16.68 6.15 4.86
N GLU A 124 17.13 7.36 4.56
CA GLU A 124 18.46 7.58 4.00
C GLU A 124 19.41 7.83 5.17
N CYS A 125 20.55 7.16 5.13
CA CYS A 125 21.58 7.38 6.12
C CYS A 125 22.49 8.52 5.65
N TYR A 126 22.43 9.64 6.34
CA TYR A 126 23.32 10.77 6.09
C TYR A 126 24.49 10.70 7.07
N VAL A 127 25.70 10.77 6.55
CA VAL A 127 26.90 10.91 7.35
C VAL A 127 27.29 12.39 7.33
N SER A 128 27.36 13.00 8.48
CA SER A 128 27.82 14.38 8.64
C SER A 128 29.02 14.43 9.58
N LEU A 129 29.92 15.36 9.33
CA LEU A 129 31.04 15.60 10.22
C LEU A 129 30.52 16.07 11.60
N ALA A 130 31.00 15.46 12.66
CA ALA A 130 30.74 15.93 14.02
C ALA A 130 31.17 17.39 14.17
N ALA A 131 30.46 18.13 14.99
CA ALA A 131 30.73 19.56 15.18
C ALA A 131 32.18 19.86 15.54
N GLU A 132 32.80 18.96 16.29
CA GLU A 132 34.19 18.99 16.70
C GLU A 132 35.22 18.85 15.57
N LEU A 133 34.80 18.24 14.46
CA LEU A 133 35.62 17.98 13.26
C LEU A 133 35.39 19.04 12.15
N ARG A 134 34.62 20.07 12.42
CA ARG A 134 34.41 21.18 11.46
C ARG A 134 35.60 22.16 11.47
N ASP A 135 36.45 22.09 12.51
CA ASP A 135 37.72 22.80 12.53
C ASP A 135 38.72 22.07 11.65
N GLU A 136 39.32 22.79 10.71
CA GLU A 136 40.18 22.25 9.66
C GLU A 136 41.48 21.64 10.24
N GLY A 137 42.04 22.24 11.28
CA GLY A 137 43.23 21.74 11.96
C GLY A 137 42.97 20.42 12.67
N ARG A 138 41.84 20.33 13.39
CA ARG A 138 41.43 19.14 14.11
C ARG A 138 41.04 18.00 13.20
N PHE A 139 40.42 18.33 12.06
CA PHE A 139 40.11 17.37 11.01
C PHE A 139 41.37 16.73 10.42
N HIS A 140 42.39 17.54 10.07
CA HIS A 140 43.69 17.06 9.58
C HIS A 140 44.41 16.17 10.58
N GLU A 141 44.43 16.58 11.86
CA GLU A 141 45.09 15.77 12.93
C GLU A 141 44.44 14.38 13.08
N ILE A 142 43.12 14.28 12.93
CA ILE A 142 42.41 13.01 13.01
C ILE A 142 42.63 12.18 11.77
N CYS A 143 42.63 12.78 10.58
CA CYS A 143 42.94 12.08 9.33
C CYS A 143 44.35 11.46 9.39
N GLU A 144 45.36 12.21 9.85
CA GLU A 144 46.71 11.65 10.03
C GLU A 144 46.78 10.50 11.04
N LYS A 145 45.99 10.58 12.13
CA LYS A 145 45.93 9.49 13.12
C LYS A 145 45.26 8.23 12.52
N ILE A 146 44.22 8.41 11.68
CA ILE A 146 43.56 7.29 11.01
C ILE A 146 44.46 6.65 9.98
N GLU A 147 45.14 7.45 9.14
CA GLU A 147 46.10 6.94 8.14
C GLU A 147 47.22 6.13 8.76
N ARG A 148 47.71 6.53 9.92
CA ARG A 148 48.74 5.78 10.67
C ARG A 148 48.25 4.46 11.25
N ARG A 149 46.94 4.38 11.64
CA ARG A 149 46.37 3.20 12.31
C ARG A 149 45.66 2.25 11.37
N ALA A 150 45.12 2.75 10.28
CA ALA A 150 44.31 2.01 9.32
C ALA A 150 44.60 2.46 7.88
N PRO A 151 45.81 2.18 7.35
CA PRO A 151 46.27 2.68 6.04
C PRO A 151 45.47 2.13 4.83
N LYS A 152 44.48 1.28 5.06
CA LYS A 152 43.64 0.66 4.01
C LYS A 152 42.17 1.05 4.11
N GLN A 153 41.79 2.01 4.94
CA GLN A 153 40.43 2.53 5.05
C GLN A 153 40.31 3.91 4.43
#